data_269c1c0de1c2d6745e10b7bd4552761d
#
_entry.id   269c1c0de1c2d6745e10b7bd4552761d
#
_cell.length_a   1.000
_cell.length_b   1.000
_cell.length_c   1.000
_cell.angle_alpha   90.00
_cell.angle_beta   90.00
_cell.angle_gamma   90.00
#
_symmetry.space_group_name_H-M   'P 1'
#
loop_
_entity.id
_entity.type
_entity.pdbx_description
1 polymer ?
#
loop_
_entity_poly.entity_id
_entity_poly.type
_entity_poly.pdbx_seq_one_letter_code
_entity_poly.pdbx_strand_id
1 'polypeptide(L)'
;MVKFLIFTLLSIIIMNKTYAASNNLFFTAAQLVTYCKSDNLYEQGICDGYIIAVNDVIFSLNKKKTDICIPQNLSIKKIRLSVLSFIIDNAELMSVEANKVVGKFFVDNFKCKN
;
A
#
# COMPACT_ATOMS: atom_id res chain seq x y z
N MET A 1 -42.92 31.05 16.37
CA MET A 1 -42.35 29.93 17.15
C MET A 1 -42.14 28.65 16.32
N VAL A 2 -43.14 28.18 15.58
CA VAL A 2 -43.01 26.94 14.77
C VAL A 2 -41.91 27.01 13.69
N LYS A 3 -41.72 28.14 13.02
CA LYS A 3 -40.66 28.34 12.02
C LYS A 3 -39.25 28.30 12.58
N PHE A 4 -39.08 28.74 13.85
CA PHE A 4 -37.78 28.71 14.54
C PHE A 4 -37.39 27.31 14.97
N LEU A 5 -38.39 26.51 15.41
CA LEU A 5 -38.20 25.11 15.79
C LEU A 5 -37.82 24.22 14.60
N ILE A 6 -38.39 24.50 13.42
CA ILE A 6 -38.07 23.75 12.17
C ILE A 6 -36.63 24.06 11.74
N PHE A 7 -36.17 25.30 11.88
CA PHE A 7 -34.78 25.68 11.51
C PHE A 7 -33.74 25.05 12.45
N THR A 8 -34.01 24.95 13.72
CA THR A 8 -33.13 24.30 14.71
C THR A 8 -33.10 22.80 14.55
N LEU A 9 -34.18 22.14 14.17
CA LEU A 9 -34.24 20.72 13.88
C LEU A 9 -33.48 20.39 12.59
N LEU A 10 -33.55 21.25 11.56
CA LEU A 10 -32.84 21.04 10.30
C LEU A 10 -31.32 21.17 10.46
N SER A 11 -30.85 22.06 11.34
CA SER A 11 -29.41 22.21 11.63
C SER A 11 -28.80 21.02 12.39
N ILE A 12 -29.58 20.29 13.17
CA ILE A 12 -29.12 19.10 13.91
C ILE A 12 -28.94 17.91 12.96
N ILE A 13 -29.73 17.83 11.89
CA ILE A 13 -29.65 16.72 10.92
C ILE A 13 -28.38 16.82 10.04
N ILE A 14 -27.82 18.02 9.85
CA ILE A 14 -26.65 18.24 8.99
C ILE A 14 -25.34 17.87 9.71
N MET A 15 -25.31 17.74 11.03
CA MET A 15 -24.11 17.44 11.82
C MET A 15 -23.78 15.96 11.98
N ASN A 16 -24.62 15.05 11.48
CA ASN A 16 -24.34 13.61 11.51
C ASN A 16 -23.63 13.11 10.25
N LYS A 17 -22.61 13.85 9.76
CA LYS A 17 -21.57 13.18 9.00
C LYS A 17 -20.70 12.43 10.00
N THR A 18 -21.14 11.23 10.36
CA THR A 18 -20.23 10.24 10.93
C THR A 18 -19.12 10.02 9.91
N TYR A 19 -17.98 10.62 10.15
CA TYR A 19 -16.75 10.17 9.53
C TYR A 19 -16.57 8.74 10.04
N ALA A 20 -16.99 7.77 9.25
CA ALA A 20 -16.53 6.41 9.44
C ALA A 20 -15.01 6.49 9.28
N ALA A 21 -14.29 6.52 10.40
CA ALA A 21 -12.86 6.35 10.39
C ALA A 21 -12.63 5.00 9.73
N SER A 22 -12.10 5.03 8.51
CA SER A 22 -11.63 3.84 7.84
C SER A 22 -10.48 3.30 8.70
N ASN A 23 -10.77 2.30 9.54
CA ASN A 23 -9.79 1.60 10.35
C ASN A 23 -8.93 0.67 9.47
N ASN A 24 -8.65 1.09 8.24
CA ASN A 24 -7.74 0.38 7.37
C ASN A 24 -6.31 0.60 7.85
N LEU A 25 -5.82 -0.33 8.67
CA LEU A 25 -4.42 -0.38 9.12
C LEU A 25 -3.45 -0.69 7.98
N PHE A 26 -3.95 -0.92 6.77
CA PHE A 26 -3.18 -1.36 5.62
C PHE A 26 -3.20 -0.32 4.51
N PHE A 27 -2.03 -0.08 3.90
CA PHE A 27 -1.97 0.70 2.68
C PHE A 27 -2.63 -0.04 1.51
N THR A 28 -3.35 0.71 0.68
CA THR A 28 -3.63 0.26 -0.69
C THR A 28 -2.39 0.44 -1.57
N ALA A 29 -2.33 -0.26 -2.70
CA ALA A 29 -1.25 -0.04 -3.65
C ALA A 29 -1.20 1.41 -4.17
N ALA A 30 -2.36 2.06 -4.34
CA ALA A 30 -2.40 3.48 -4.71
C ALA A 30 -1.73 4.40 -3.68
N GLN A 31 -1.96 4.15 -2.39
CA GLN A 31 -1.29 4.89 -1.31
C GLN A 31 0.22 4.64 -1.31
N LEU A 32 0.65 3.38 -1.50
CA LEU A 32 2.07 3.05 -1.61
C LEU A 32 2.72 3.75 -2.80
N VAL A 33 2.06 3.78 -3.96
CA VAL A 33 2.54 4.49 -5.16
C VAL A 33 2.81 5.96 -4.85
N THR A 34 1.99 6.63 -4.04
CA THR A 34 2.20 8.03 -3.66
C THR A 34 3.58 8.23 -3.01
N TYR A 35 3.96 7.36 -2.08
CA TYR A 35 5.27 7.41 -1.43
C TYR A 35 6.41 7.00 -2.37
N CYS A 36 6.20 5.98 -3.19
CA CYS A 36 7.23 5.47 -4.08
C CYS A 36 7.58 6.43 -5.23
N LYS A 37 6.64 7.27 -5.64
CA LYS A 37 6.81 8.30 -6.69
C LYS A 37 7.44 9.58 -6.18
N SER A 38 7.42 9.81 -4.88
CA SER A 38 7.85 11.08 -4.31
C SER A 38 9.34 11.33 -4.52
N ASP A 39 9.69 12.60 -4.75
CA ASP A 39 11.08 13.08 -4.74
C ASP A 39 11.60 13.38 -3.32
N ASN A 40 10.71 13.32 -2.31
CA ASN A 40 11.05 13.52 -0.91
C ASN A 40 11.71 12.27 -0.34
N LEU A 41 12.92 12.41 0.22
CA LEU A 41 13.68 11.26 0.75
C LEU A 41 12.99 10.56 1.92
N TYR A 42 12.23 11.29 2.73
CA TYR A 42 11.47 10.71 3.83
C TYR A 42 10.35 9.79 3.30
N GLU A 43 9.60 10.26 2.30
CA GLU A 43 8.54 9.49 1.66
C GLU A 43 9.06 8.28 0.89
N GLN A 44 10.20 8.45 0.19
CA GLN A 44 10.90 7.32 -0.42
C GLN A 44 11.33 6.28 0.63
N GLY A 45 11.76 6.73 1.81
CA GLY A 45 12.09 5.86 2.94
C GLY A 45 10.89 5.07 3.45
N ILE A 46 9.69 5.65 3.46
CA ILE A 46 8.44 4.93 3.78
C ILE A 46 8.19 3.84 2.75
N CYS A 47 8.30 4.15 1.47
CA CYS A 47 8.16 3.16 0.40
C CYS A 47 9.17 2.02 0.53
N ASP A 48 10.45 2.35 0.67
CA ASP A 48 11.54 1.36 0.79
C ASP A 48 11.35 0.47 2.02
N GLY A 49 11.05 1.07 3.17
CA GLY A 49 10.80 0.34 4.42
C GLY A 49 9.60 -0.59 4.31
N TYR A 50 8.54 -0.16 3.65
CA TYR A 50 7.36 -1.00 3.42
C TYR A 50 7.69 -2.22 2.55
N ILE A 51 8.40 -2.03 1.45
CA ILE A 51 8.81 -3.10 0.54
C ILE A 51 9.72 -4.10 1.27
N ILE A 52 10.70 -3.62 2.04
CA ILE A 52 11.61 -4.46 2.84
C ILE A 52 10.80 -5.27 3.85
N ALA A 53 9.90 -4.64 4.59
CA ALA A 53 9.10 -5.32 5.61
C ALA A 53 8.21 -6.42 5.02
N VAL A 54 7.58 -6.20 3.86
CA VAL A 54 6.80 -7.23 3.18
C VAL A 54 7.69 -8.40 2.79
N ASN A 55 8.86 -8.12 2.24
CA ASN A 55 9.84 -9.16 1.89
C ASN A 55 10.28 -9.97 3.11
N ASP A 56 10.62 -9.30 4.22
CA ASP A 56 11.04 -9.96 5.45
C ASP A 56 9.96 -10.89 6.01
N VAL A 57 8.69 -10.47 5.95
CA VAL A 57 7.55 -11.28 6.39
C VAL A 57 7.38 -12.52 5.49
N ILE A 58 7.48 -12.37 4.17
CA ILE A 58 7.39 -13.48 3.23
C ILE A 58 8.48 -14.53 3.54
N PHE A 59 9.72 -14.09 3.74
CA PHE A 59 10.83 -14.97 4.08
C PHE A 59 10.66 -15.66 5.44
N SER A 60 10.18 -14.94 6.46
CA SER A 60 10.01 -15.49 7.81
C SER A 60 8.87 -16.49 7.92
N LEU A 61 7.77 -16.26 7.19
CA LEU A 61 6.61 -17.17 7.23
C LEU A 61 6.82 -18.44 6.41
N ASN A 62 7.59 -18.37 5.33
CA ASN A 62 7.89 -19.50 4.46
C ASN A 62 9.13 -20.25 4.91
N LYS A 63 9.10 -20.87 6.10
CA LYS A 63 10.21 -21.72 6.63
C LYS A 63 10.52 -22.94 5.76
N LYS A 64 9.65 -23.30 4.82
CA LYS A 64 9.83 -24.40 3.87
C LYS A 64 10.02 -23.84 2.46
N LYS A 65 11.26 -23.41 2.11
CA LYS A 65 11.67 -22.99 0.76
C LYS A 65 10.83 -21.83 0.21
N THR A 66 11.29 -20.63 0.46
CA THR A 66 10.88 -19.51 -0.40
C THR A 66 11.41 -19.79 -1.80
N ASP A 67 10.50 -19.99 -2.75
CA ASP A 67 10.88 -20.05 -4.16
C ASP A 67 11.27 -18.67 -4.73
N ILE A 68 11.68 -17.75 -3.84
CA ILE A 68 12.07 -16.39 -4.16
C ILE A 68 13.57 -16.22 -3.96
N CYS A 69 14.26 -15.88 -5.04
CA CYS A 69 15.71 -15.67 -5.09
C CYS A 69 16.01 -14.25 -5.59
N ILE A 70 16.17 -13.31 -4.66
CA ILE A 70 16.52 -11.92 -4.98
C ILE A 70 18.03 -11.84 -5.21
N PRO A 71 18.50 -11.28 -6.35
CA PRO A 71 19.93 -11.07 -6.59
C PRO A 71 20.55 -10.14 -5.54
N GLN A 72 21.69 -10.54 -4.96
CA GLN A 72 22.35 -9.78 -3.88
C GLN A 72 22.84 -8.39 -4.31
N ASN A 73 23.05 -8.17 -5.60
CA ASN A 73 23.53 -6.88 -6.15
C ASN A 73 22.37 -5.93 -6.52
N LEU A 74 21.12 -6.28 -6.19
CA LEU A 74 19.98 -5.46 -6.51
C LEU A 74 19.75 -4.41 -5.42
N SER A 75 19.85 -3.13 -5.78
CA SER A 75 19.61 -2.04 -4.82
C SER A 75 18.13 -1.86 -4.52
N ILE A 76 17.81 -1.38 -3.31
CA ILE A 76 16.44 -1.06 -2.92
C ILE A 76 15.79 -0.03 -3.86
N LYS A 77 16.56 0.93 -4.36
CA LYS A 77 16.10 1.89 -5.37
C LYS A 77 15.60 1.20 -6.63
N LYS A 78 16.32 0.20 -7.14
CA LYS A 78 15.89 -0.58 -8.31
C LYS A 78 14.62 -1.37 -8.02
N ILE A 79 14.55 -1.99 -6.83
CA ILE A 79 13.34 -2.72 -6.40
C ILE A 79 12.16 -1.77 -6.32
N ARG A 80 12.31 -0.60 -5.67
CA ARG A 80 11.26 0.43 -5.58
C ARG A 80 10.72 0.82 -6.95
N LEU A 81 11.61 1.15 -7.90
CA LEU A 81 11.21 1.54 -9.24
C LEU A 81 10.50 0.40 -9.99
N SER A 82 10.93 -0.84 -9.78
CA SER A 82 10.29 -2.00 -10.39
C SER A 82 8.92 -2.29 -9.79
N VAL A 83 8.74 -2.16 -8.48
CA VAL A 83 7.44 -2.27 -7.81
C VAL A 83 6.50 -1.18 -8.31
N LEU A 84 7.00 0.07 -8.41
CA LEU A 84 6.23 1.20 -8.91
C LEU A 84 5.72 0.95 -10.33
N SER A 85 6.60 0.53 -11.24
CA SER A 85 6.24 0.18 -12.62
C SER A 85 5.21 -0.95 -12.64
N PHE A 86 5.43 -2.01 -11.87
CA PHE A 86 4.51 -3.14 -11.77
C PHE A 86 3.10 -2.73 -11.38
N ILE A 87 2.95 -1.82 -10.40
CA ILE A 87 1.63 -1.35 -9.97
C ILE A 87 1.00 -0.45 -11.03
N ILE A 88 1.78 0.46 -11.63
CA ILE A 88 1.27 1.40 -12.65
C ILE A 88 0.83 0.64 -13.90
N ASP A 89 1.57 -0.38 -14.31
CA ASP A 89 1.27 -1.18 -15.50
C ASP A 89 0.06 -2.11 -15.28
N ASN A 90 -0.35 -2.31 -14.03
CA ASN A 90 -1.51 -3.12 -13.63
C ASN A 90 -2.49 -2.27 -12.80
N ALA A 91 -3.16 -1.32 -13.44
CA ALA A 91 -3.99 -0.30 -12.79
C ALA A 91 -5.10 -0.89 -11.88
N GLU A 92 -5.57 -2.10 -12.17
CA GLU A 92 -6.54 -2.84 -11.36
C GLU A 92 -6.01 -3.18 -9.96
N LEU A 93 -4.69 -3.19 -9.77
CA LEU A 93 -4.07 -3.45 -8.47
C LEU A 93 -4.09 -2.25 -7.54
N MET A 94 -4.38 -1.05 -8.02
CA MET A 94 -4.36 0.19 -7.23
C MET A 94 -5.25 0.16 -6.00
N SER A 95 -6.39 -0.52 -6.06
CA SER A 95 -7.33 -0.67 -4.94
C SER A 95 -7.04 -1.86 -4.02
N VAL A 96 -6.08 -2.70 -4.37
CA VAL A 96 -5.68 -3.88 -3.59
C VAL A 96 -4.74 -3.48 -2.46
N GLU A 97 -4.72 -4.24 -1.37
CA GLU A 97 -3.77 -4.03 -0.27
C GLU A 97 -2.32 -4.13 -0.76
N ALA A 98 -1.53 -3.14 -0.40
CA ALA A 98 -0.15 -3.00 -0.89
C ALA A 98 0.74 -4.22 -0.57
N ASN A 99 0.57 -4.84 0.60
CA ASN A 99 1.32 -6.04 0.98
C ASN A 99 1.06 -7.22 0.02
N LYS A 100 -0.17 -7.40 -0.43
CA LYS A 100 -0.52 -8.45 -1.40
C LYS A 100 0.09 -8.16 -2.76
N VAL A 101 0.06 -6.90 -3.18
CA VAL A 101 0.63 -6.48 -4.47
C VAL A 101 2.15 -6.58 -4.48
N VAL A 102 2.81 -6.12 -3.43
CA VAL A 102 4.28 -6.23 -3.28
C VAL A 102 4.69 -7.70 -3.17
N GLY A 103 3.94 -8.51 -2.41
CA GLY A 103 4.17 -9.95 -2.33
C GLY A 103 4.07 -10.63 -3.70
N LYS A 104 3.03 -10.32 -4.47
CA LYS A 104 2.86 -10.81 -5.84
C LYS A 104 4.02 -10.40 -6.74
N PHE A 105 4.47 -9.13 -6.65
CA PHE A 105 5.64 -8.66 -7.39
C PHE A 105 6.87 -9.52 -7.13
N PHE A 106 7.19 -9.84 -5.87
CA PHE A 106 8.33 -10.69 -5.54
C PHE A 106 8.20 -12.11 -6.09
N VAL A 107 7.02 -12.72 -5.94
CA VAL A 107 6.76 -14.07 -6.46
C VAL A 107 6.90 -14.13 -7.98
N ASP A 108 6.36 -13.13 -8.68
CA ASP A 108 6.34 -13.12 -10.15
C ASP A 108 7.72 -12.82 -10.75
N ASN A 109 8.54 -11.98 -10.07
CA ASN A 109 9.79 -11.48 -10.67
C ASN A 109 11.06 -12.15 -10.14
N PHE A 110 11.02 -12.80 -8.98
CA PHE A 110 12.20 -13.37 -8.34
C PHE A 110 12.08 -14.85 -8.02
N LYS A 111 11.27 -15.57 -8.78
CA LYS A 111 11.19 -17.02 -8.64
C LYS A 111 12.56 -17.67 -8.84
N CYS A 112 12.96 -18.55 -7.90
CA CYS A 112 14.20 -19.31 -8.03
C CYS A 112 14.16 -20.16 -9.31
N LYS A 113 15.28 -20.20 -10.02
CA LYS A 113 15.47 -21.14 -11.13
C LYS A 113 15.88 -22.48 -10.52
N ASN A 114 15.12 -23.49 -10.79
CA ASN A 114 15.49 -24.89 -10.47
C ASN A 114 16.58 -25.36 -11.41
#